data_b1a99bdb4717e500a12068e09633664e
#
_entry.id   b1a99bdb4717e500a12068e09633664e
#
_cell.length_a   1.000
_cell.length_b   1.000
_cell.length_c   1.000
_cell.angle_alpha   90.00
_cell.angle_beta   90.00
_cell.angle_gamma   90.00
#
_symmetry.space_group_name_H-M   'P 1'
#
loop_
_entity.id
_entity.type
_entity.pdbx_description
1 polymer ?
#
loop_
_entity_poly.entity_id
_entity_poly.type
_entity_poly.pdbx_seq_one_letter_code
_entity_poly.pdbx_strand_id
1 'polypeptide(L)'
;MTAPSLNDIYVARERIAPHVPPTPLMRHPLLDAESGLSIWVKHENHNPTCAFKVRGGLNLVASLTPAERARGIVTASTGNHGQSIGLASRLHGVACTVFVPDGNNPDKNAAMRA
;
A
#
# COMPACT_ATOMS: atom_id res chain seq x y z
N MET A 1 -4.80 4.71 -21.04
CA MET A 1 -5.36 4.67 -19.66
C MET A 1 -6.06 5.98 -19.40
N THR A 2 -7.33 5.96 -19.01
CA THR A 2 -8.06 7.15 -18.55
C THR A 2 -7.68 7.45 -17.09
N ALA A 3 -7.69 8.71 -16.69
CA ALA A 3 -7.50 9.09 -15.30
C ALA A 3 -8.66 8.53 -14.44
N PRO A 4 -8.42 8.12 -13.18
CA PRO A 4 -9.47 7.64 -12.30
C PRO A 4 -10.47 8.77 -12.00
N SER A 5 -11.73 8.41 -11.95
CA SER A 5 -12.82 9.30 -11.53
C SER A 5 -12.91 9.36 -9.99
N LEU A 6 -13.68 10.32 -9.46
CA LEU A 6 -13.97 10.38 -8.02
C LEU A 6 -14.71 9.12 -7.54
N ASN A 7 -15.57 8.54 -8.38
CA ASN A 7 -16.27 7.30 -8.06
C ASN A 7 -15.29 6.12 -7.88
N ASP A 8 -14.25 6.03 -8.73
CA ASP A 8 -13.22 5.00 -8.60
C ASP A 8 -12.47 5.11 -7.26
N ILE A 9 -12.26 6.34 -6.78
CA ILE A 9 -11.64 6.58 -5.47
C ILE A 9 -12.56 6.12 -4.33
N TYR A 10 -13.87 6.37 -4.42
CA TYR A 10 -14.82 5.90 -3.41
C TYR A 10 -14.90 4.37 -3.38
N VAL A 11 -14.97 3.72 -4.53
CA VAL A 11 -14.96 2.25 -4.65
C VAL A 11 -13.65 1.67 -4.07
N ALA A 12 -12.50 2.27 -4.38
CA ALA A 12 -11.22 1.87 -3.79
C ALA A 12 -11.22 2.03 -2.26
N ARG A 13 -11.76 3.12 -1.74
CA ARG A 13 -11.89 3.36 -0.29
C ARG A 13 -12.70 2.27 0.40
N GLU A 14 -13.83 1.86 -0.18
CA GLU A 14 -14.66 0.78 0.37
C GLU A 14 -13.91 -0.55 0.42
N ARG A 15 -13.13 -0.87 -0.62
CA ARG A 15 -12.31 -2.09 -0.66
C ARG A 15 -11.24 -2.14 0.41
N ILE A 16 -10.61 -1.01 0.71
CA ILE A 16 -9.48 -0.95 1.66
C ILE A 16 -9.91 -0.73 3.11
N ALA A 17 -11.05 -0.12 3.35
CA ALA A 17 -11.52 0.27 4.69
C ALA A 17 -11.53 -0.88 5.72
N PRO A 18 -11.88 -2.13 5.39
CA PRO A 18 -11.83 -3.25 6.34
C PRO A 18 -10.42 -3.57 6.86
N HIS A 19 -9.37 -3.19 6.13
CA HIS A 19 -8.00 -3.59 6.42
C HIS A 19 -7.11 -2.43 6.88
N VAL A 20 -7.41 -1.22 6.43
CA VAL A 20 -6.60 -0.03 6.67
C VAL A 20 -7.49 1.15 7.04
N PRO A 21 -7.57 1.51 8.32
CA PRO A 21 -8.34 2.66 8.78
C PRO A 21 -7.75 3.98 8.25
N PRO A 22 -8.51 5.08 8.31
CA PRO A 22 -7.97 6.40 8.04
C PRO A 22 -6.82 6.73 8.98
N THR A 23 -5.69 7.17 8.41
CA THR A 23 -4.55 7.66 9.18
C THR A 23 -4.75 9.11 9.60
N PRO A 24 -4.13 9.57 10.70
CA PRO A 24 -4.21 10.97 11.12
C PRO A 24 -3.75 11.93 10.04
N LEU A 25 -4.45 13.07 9.93
CA LEU A 25 -4.05 14.23 9.13
C LEU A 25 -3.90 15.39 10.09
N MET A 26 -2.67 15.87 10.32
CA MET A 26 -2.38 16.83 11.38
C MET A 26 -1.51 17.99 10.87
N ARG A 27 -1.72 19.18 11.45
CA ARG A 27 -0.78 20.28 11.31
C ARG A 27 0.36 20.13 12.31
N HIS A 28 1.53 20.59 11.89
CA HIS A 28 2.74 20.62 12.73
C HIS A 28 3.27 22.05 12.80
N PRO A 29 3.02 22.77 13.91
CA PRO A 29 3.38 24.19 14.03
C PRO A 29 4.86 24.49 13.77
N LEU A 30 5.77 23.57 14.13
CA LEU A 30 7.21 23.74 13.86
C LEU A 30 7.51 23.66 12.35
N LEU A 31 6.83 22.79 11.59
CA LEU A 31 6.97 22.73 10.13
C LEU A 31 6.38 23.98 9.47
N ASP A 32 5.26 24.48 10.00
CA ASP A 32 4.66 25.73 9.53
C ASP A 32 5.64 26.90 9.73
N ALA A 33 6.25 27.01 10.90
CA ALA A 33 7.21 28.07 11.23
C ALA A 33 8.47 28.00 10.35
N GLU A 34 9.01 26.79 10.14
CA GLU A 34 10.22 26.58 9.33
C GLU A 34 9.99 26.86 7.85
N SER A 35 8.83 26.48 7.32
CA SER A 35 8.52 26.60 5.89
C SER A 35 7.85 27.89 5.47
N GLY A 36 7.25 28.62 6.43
CA GLY A 36 6.36 29.75 6.15
C GLY A 36 5.01 29.37 5.52
N LEU A 37 4.64 28.09 5.53
CA LEU A 37 3.44 27.54 4.93
C LEU A 37 2.54 26.87 5.98
N SER A 38 1.26 26.67 5.68
CA SER A 38 0.37 25.81 6.48
C SER A 38 0.48 24.38 6.00
N ILE A 39 1.26 23.55 6.70
CA ILE A 39 1.57 22.18 6.30
C ILE A 39 0.67 21.18 7.05
N TRP A 40 -0.03 20.34 6.28
CA TRP A 40 -0.78 19.21 6.79
C TRP A 40 -0.07 17.91 6.43
N VAL A 41 0.28 17.11 7.43
CA VAL A 41 0.98 15.82 7.25
C VAL A 41 -0.03 14.68 7.40
N LYS A 42 -0.17 13.87 6.35
CA LYS A 42 -0.92 12.61 6.38
C LYS A 42 0.00 11.49 6.87
N HIS A 43 -0.24 10.98 8.07
CA HIS A 43 0.65 10.04 8.75
C HIS A 43 0.48 8.59 8.25
N GLU A 44 0.84 8.32 7.01
CA GLU A 44 0.75 6.98 6.39
C GLU A 44 1.75 5.96 6.97
N ASN A 45 2.69 6.39 7.79
CA ASN A 45 3.57 5.53 8.60
C ASN A 45 2.82 4.74 9.68
N HIS A 46 1.58 5.09 10.00
CA HIS A 46 0.71 4.34 10.92
C HIS A 46 -0.01 3.14 10.25
N ASN A 47 0.14 2.96 8.94
CA ASN A 47 -0.39 1.78 8.24
C ASN A 47 0.36 0.50 8.63
N PRO A 48 -0.24 -0.70 8.46
CA PRO A 48 0.38 -1.99 8.80
C PRO A 48 1.76 -2.23 8.17
N THR A 49 2.01 -1.66 6.98
CA THR A 49 3.32 -1.73 6.30
C THR A 49 4.15 -0.47 6.50
N CYS A 50 3.82 0.38 7.47
CA CYS A 50 4.46 1.67 7.74
C CYS A 50 4.58 2.59 6.50
N ALA A 51 3.70 2.43 5.51
CA ALA A 51 3.74 3.18 4.25
C ALA A 51 2.36 3.26 3.58
N PHE A 52 2.15 4.30 2.74
CA PHE A 52 0.91 4.48 1.99
C PHE A 52 0.66 3.42 0.91
N LYS A 53 1.70 2.72 0.47
CA LYS A 53 1.65 1.71 -0.61
C LYS A 53 0.63 0.60 -0.35
N VAL A 54 0.37 0.27 0.91
CA VAL A 54 -0.60 -0.76 1.30
C VAL A 54 -2.00 -0.51 0.73
N ARG A 55 -2.41 0.76 0.60
CA ARG A 55 -3.71 1.12 0.03
C ARG A 55 -3.84 0.67 -1.42
N GLY A 56 -2.79 0.92 -2.23
CA GLY A 56 -2.77 0.51 -3.63
C GLY A 56 -2.75 -1.01 -3.80
N GLY A 57 -1.94 -1.72 -3.00
CA GLY A 57 -1.89 -3.19 -3.02
C GLY A 57 -3.22 -3.82 -2.67
N LEU A 58 -3.87 -3.38 -1.60
CA LEU A 58 -5.19 -3.86 -1.20
C LEU A 58 -6.25 -3.62 -2.28
N ASN A 59 -6.31 -2.40 -2.83
CA ASN A 59 -7.27 -2.11 -3.90
C ASN A 59 -7.03 -2.96 -5.13
N LEU A 60 -5.77 -3.15 -5.55
CA LEU A 60 -5.41 -3.98 -6.70
C LEU A 60 -5.86 -5.42 -6.48
N VAL A 61 -5.44 -6.05 -5.38
CA VAL A 61 -5.72 -7.48 -5.14
C VAL A 61 -7.22 -7.72 -4.93
N ALA A 62 -7.91 -6.81 -4.25
CA ALA A 62 -9.36 -6.90 -4.07
C ALA A 62 -10.14 -6.80 -5.39
N SER A 63 -9.59 -6.09 -6.40
CA SER A 63 -10.23 -5.92 -7.71
C SER A 63 -9.99 -7.06 -8.70
N LEU A 64 -9.13 -8.02 -8.37
CA LEU A 64 -8.84 -9.15 -9.26
C LEU A 64 -10.06 -10.04 -9.49
N THR A 65 -10.26 -10.44 -10.73
CA THR A 65 -11.22 -11.46 -11.11
C THR A 65 -10.84 -12.84 -10.53
N PRO A 66 -11.78 -13.80 -10.41
CA PRO A 66 -11.46 -15.16 -9.97
C PRO A 66 -10.34 -15.83 -10.79
N ALA A 67 -10.34 -15.63 -12.11
CA ALA A 67 -9.32 -16.17 -12.99
C ALA A 67 -7.92 -15.54 -12.76
N GLU A 68 -7.86 -14.25 -12.47
CA GLU A 68 -6.62 -13.56 -12.12
C GLU A 68 -6.09 -14.00 -10.75
N ARG A 69 -6.96 -14.15 -9.76
CA ARG A 69 -6.60 -14.68 -8.43
C ARG A 69 -6.03 -16.10 -8.53
N ALA A 70 -6.63 -16.95 -9.36
CA ALA A 70 -6.14 -18.32 -9.56
C ALA A 70 -4.74 -18.39 -10.19
N ARG A 71 -4.37 -17.41 -11.04
CA ARG A 71 -3.02 -17.30 -11.60
C ARG A 71 -1.99 -16.76 -10.61
N GLY A 72 -2.44 -16.04 -9.59
CA GLY A 72 -1.55 -15.36 -8.64
C GLY A 72 -0.99 -14.03 -9.17
N ILE A 73 -0.12 -13.42 -8.37
CA ILE A 73 0.50 -12.13 -8.65
C ILE A 73 2.01 -12.29 -8.68
N VAL A 74 2.65 -11.66 -9.66
CA VAL A 74 4.10 -11.52 -9.74
C VAL A 74 4.44 -10.03 -9.75
N THR A 75 5.42 -9.62 -8.93
CA THR A 75 5.92 -8.25 -8.90
C THR A 75 7.42 -8.22 -8.62
N ALA A 76 8.07 -7.09 -8.87
CA ALA A 76 9.44 -6.83 -8.47
C ALA A 76 9.50 -5.59 -7.56
N SER A 77 10.20 -5.69 -6.42
CA SER A 77 10.27 -4.58 -5.46
C SER A 77 11.40 -4.78 -4.46
N THR A 78 12.07 -3.70 -4.12
CA THR A 78 13.08 -3.67 -3.04
C THR A 78 12.52 -3.37 -1.66
N GLY A 79 11.21 -3.09 -1.50
CA GLY A 79 10.66 -2.66 -0.20
C GLY A 79 9.13 -2.51 -0.17
N ASN A 80 8.66 -1.29 0.08
CA ASN A 80 7.26 -0.99 0.44
C ASN A 80 6.19 -1.50 -0.54
N HIS A 81 6.49 -1.55 -1.85
CA HIS A 81 5.55 -2.11 -2.81
C HIS A 81 5.43 -3.64 -2.65
N GLY A 82 6.56 -4.34 -2.49
CA GLY A 82 6.55 -5.78 -2.22
C GLY A 82 5.79 -6.13 -0.95
N GLN A 83 6.01 -5.41 0.15
CA GLN A 83 5.26 -5.58 1.39
C GLN A 83 3.75 -5.34 1.19
N SER A 84 3.40 -4.31 0.43
CA SER A 84 1.99 -3.98 0.13
C SER A 84 1.29 -5.11 -0.64
N ILE A 85 1.92 -5.64 -1.69
CA ILE A 85 1.36 -6.73 -2.49
C ILE A 85 1.35 -8.04 -1.68
N GLY A 86 2.42 -8.35 -0.92
CA GLY A 86 2.47 -9.52 -0.05
C GLY A 86 1.33 -9.54 0.98
N LEU A 87 1.17 -8.45 1.73
CA LEU A 87 0.08 -8.32 2.70
C LEU A 87 -1.30 -8.46 2.04
N ALA A 88 -1.54 -7.74 0.94
CA ALA A 88 -2.81 -7.78 0.24
C ALA A 88 -3.12 -9.18 -0.30
N SER A 89 -2.13 -9.85 -0.87
CA SER A 89 -2.26 -11.22 -1.39
C SER A 89 -2.58 -12.22 -0.30
N ARG A 90 -1.92 -12.13 0.86
CA ARG A 90 -2.21 -12.96 2.03
C ARG A 90 -3.66 -12.78 2.53
N LEU A 91 -4.10 -11.53 2.67
CA LEU A 91 -5.46 -11.22 3.14
C LEU A 91 -6.55 -11.74 2.19
N HIS A 92 -6.24 -11.85 0.92
CA HIS A 92 -7.19 -12.31 -0.10
C HIS A 92 -6.95 -13.74 -0.60
N GLY A 93 -6.00 -14.48 0.00
CA GLY A 93 -5.71 -15.86 -0.38
C GLY A 93 -5.16 -16.01 -1.81
N VAL A 94 -4.40 -15.03 -2.30
CA VAL A 94 -3.82 -15.02 -3.64
C VAL A 94 -2.33 -15.38 -3.56
N ALA A 95 -1.86 -16.32 -4.38
CA ALA A 95 -0.44 -16.64 -4.48
C ALA A 95 0.37 -15.40 -4.95
N CYS A 96 1.48 -15.12 -4.29
CA CYS A 96 2.29 -13.94 -4.59
C CYS A 96 3.78 -14.29 -4.68
N THR A 97 4.43 -13.86 -5.76
CA THR A 97 5.88 -13.93 -5.94
C THR A 97 6.45 -12.53 -6.06
N VAL A 98 7.39 -12.19 -5.18
CA VAL A 98 8.10 -10.91 -5.22
C VAL A 98 9.56 -11.15 -5.60
N PHE A 99 9.96 -10.67 -6.75
CA PHE A 99 11.37 -10.66 -7.16
C PHE A 99 12.08 -9.48 -6.49
N VAL A 100 13.24 -9.78 -5.91
CA VAL A 100 14.16 -8.81 -5.31
C VAL A 100 15.54 -8.95 -5.95
N PRO A 101 16.33 -7.87 -6.07
CA PRO A 101 17.71 -7.98 -6.56
C PRO A 101 18.60 -8.72 -5.55
N ASP A 102 19.69 -9.31 -6.03
CA ASP A 102 20.73 -9.85 -5.17
C ASP A 102 21.26 -8.74 -4.24
N GLY A 103 21.50 -9.07 -2.97
CA GLY A 103 21.96 -8.11 -1.97
C GLY A 103 20.89 -7.13 -1.47
N ASN A 104 19.60 -7.35 -1.77
CA ASN A 104 18.53 -6.53 -1.17
C ASN A 104 18.57 -6.66 0.35
N ASN A 105 18.18 -5.57 1.04
CA ASN A 105 18.15 -5.49 2.50
C ASN A 105 17.36 -6.67 3.12
N PRO A 106 17.99 -7.50 3.99
CA PRO A 106 17.38 -8.70 4.55
C PRO A 106 16.13 -8.41 5.40
N ASP A 107 16.09 -7.27 6.13
CA ASP A 107 14.93 -6.90 6.94
C ASP A 107 13.73 -6.57 6.06
N LYS A 108 13.97 -5.90 4.91
CA LYS A 108 12.90 -5.66 3.92
C LYS A 108 12.41 -6.96 3.29
N ASN A 109 13.32 -7.91 3.02
CA ASN A 109 12.94 -9.23 2.50
C ASN A 109 12.11 -10.00 3.53
N ALA A 110 12.48 -9.95 4.81
CA ALA A 110 11.72 -10.55 5.90
C ALA A 110 10.32 -9.93 6.00
N ALA A 111 10.22 -8.60 5.96
CA ALA A 111 8.95 -7.87 6.01
C ALA A 111 8.02 -8.17 4.80
N MET A 112 8.57 -8.55 3.64
CA MET A 112 7.76 -8.98 2.49
C MET A 112 7.21 -10.41 2.66
N ARG A 113 7.88 -11.26 3.46
CA ARG A 113 7.45 -12.64 3.75
C ARG A 113 6.47 -12.74 4.91
N ALA A 114 6.52 -11.78 5.84
CA ALA A 114 5.64 -11.69 7.00
C ALA A 114 4.19 -11.40 6.62
#